data_100c0eab47908cd79eff0cc8ac387097
#
_entry.id   100c0eab47908cd79eff0cc8ac387097
#
_cell.length_a   1.000
_cell.length_b   1.000
_cell.length_c   1.000
_cell.angle_alpha   90.00
_cell.angle_beta   90.00
_cell.angle_gamma   90.00
#
_symmetry.space_group_name_H-M   'P 1'
#
loop_
_entity.id
_entity.type
_entity.pdbx_description
1 polymer ?
#
loop_
_entity_poly.entity_id
_entity_poly.type
_entity_poly.pdbx_seq_one_letter_code
_entity_poly.pdbx_strand_id
1 'polypeptide(L)'
;ELIAWFYIPFVHELPDTLRAIVEKAPEEVILQLNFESGAAVEQLGKKRVVGDYWQCIPEPSEVFDEFARTARRSGRKVSAKIQVGCSHEIATVPHVPVPGLLYRKFAAMRKRGITHAMLGWYFGTTPGLMNEAAGELAFPETEPLPEEECLLDFARTTWGKEYAERATEGWKFFSDAYRNYPLSNMMQYFGPVADGVAWPLHLYPQDGQLRPTWLLNDGKVSGDNICECLENHTIDEAAILFGKLADGWERGVRIFVSMRDAFRDSPDRLRDIGLAEALGIHFSTAAGILRFYQLRRQFFRTG
;
A
#
# COMPACT_ATOMS: atom_id res chain seq x y z
N GLU A 1 -27.55 -4.02 -9.98
CA GLU A 1 -27.09 -4.39 -8.63
C GLU A 1 -26.83 -3.11 -7.82
N LEU A 2 -27.14 -3.13 -6.54
CA LEU A 2 -26.89 -2.04 -5.60
C LEU A 2 -25.79 -2.47 -4.64
N ILE A 3 -24.75 -1.64 -4.51
CA ILE A 3 -23.67 -1.86 -3.54
C ILE A 3 -23.82 -0.82 -2.43
N ALA A 4 -23.97 -1.28 -1.19
CA ALA A 4 -23.98 -0.42 -0.01
C ALA A 4 -22.60 -0.46 0.64
N TRP A 5 -21.86 0.65 0.55
CA TRP A 5 -20.54 0.78 1.13
C TRP A 5 -20.59 1.44 2.50
N PHE A 6 -20.13 0.72 3.50
CA PHE A 6 -20.00 1.21 4.87
C PHE A 6 -18.57 1.70 5.08
N TYR A 7 -18.42 3.01 5.12
CA TYR A 7 -17.14 3.65 5.40
C TYR A 7 -17.00 3.87 6.90
N ILE A 8 -16.26 2.99 7.57
CA ILE A 8 -15.99 3.04 9.01
C ILE A 8 -14.47 2.94 9.25
N PRO A 9 -13.76 4.06 9.14
CA PRO A 9 -12.33 4.06 9.40
C PRO A 9 -12.02 3.82 10.88
N PHE A 10 -10.88 3.20 11.17
CA PHE A 10 -10.31 3.06 12.52
C PHE A 10 -11.16 2.35 13.57
N VAL A 11 -12.04 1.44 13.18
CA VAL A 11 -12.76 0.61 14.15
C VAL A 11 -12.02 -0.69 14.44
N HIS A 12 -12.05 -1.11 15.69
CA HIS A 12 -11.45 -2.37 16.17
C HIS A 12 -12.46 -3.51 16.25
N GLU A 13 -13.75 -3.18 16.28
CA GLU A 13 -14.87 -4.11 16.39
C GLU A 13 -15.99 -3.71 15.44
N LEU A 14 -16.73 -4.70 14.96
CA LEU A 14 -17.91 -4.43 14.14
C LEU A 14 -19.03 -3.81 15.02
N PRO A 15 -19.43 -2.55 14.79
CA PRO A 15 -20.46 -1.91 15.59
C PRO A 15 -21.79 -2.70 15.54
N ASP A 16 -22.49 -2.81 16.66
CA ASP A 16 -23.77 -3.53 16.73
C ASP A 16 -24.82 -2.99 15.76
N THR A 17 -24.82 -1.67 15.56
CA THR A 17 -25.69 -1.03 14.56
C THR A 17 -25.40 -1.50 13.16
N LEU A 18 -24.14 -1.63 12.79
CA LEU A 18 -23.73 -2.13 11.49
C LEU A 18 -24.02 -3.62 11.36
N ARG A 19 -23.79 -4.41 12.41
CA ARG A 19 -24.17 -5.83 12.47
C ARG A 19 -25.66 -6.00 12.18
N ALA A 20 -26.52 -5.22 12.87
CA ALA A 20 -27.98 -5.27 12.67
C ALA A 20 -28.38 -4.85 11.23
N ILE A 21 -27.70 -3.87 10.63
CA ILE A 21 -27.93 -3.47 9.24
C ILE A 21 -27.54 -4.62 8.30
N VAL A 22 -26.39 -5.23 8.50
CA VAL A 22 -25.90 -6.36 7.69
C VAL A 22 -26.90 -7.53 7.72
N GLU A 23 -27.39 -7.88 8.90
CA GLU A 23 -28.34 -8.97 9.08
C GLU A 23 -29.71 -8.72 8.43
N LYS A 24 -30.14 -7.47 8.37
CA LYS A 24 -31.48 -7.06 7.87
C LYS A 24 -31.46 -6.48 6.46
N ALA A 25 -30.29 -6.32 5.84
CA ALA A 25 -30.18 -5.78 4.50
C ALA A 25 -30.99 -6.62 3.49
N PRO A 26 -31.60 -6.03 2.45
CA PRO A 26 -32.23 -6.77 1.35
C PRO A 26 -31.24 -7.72 0.65
N GLU A 27 -31.71 -8.86 0.15
CA GLU A 27 -30.85 -9.90 -0.45
C GLU A 27 -30.14 -9.44 -1.72
N GLU A 28 -30.76 -8.56 -2.46
CA GLU A 28 -30.25 -7.97 -3.70
C GLU A 28 -29.17 -6.92 -3.48
N VAL A 29 -28.95 -6.48 -2.22
CA VAL A 29 -27.91 -5.50 -1.88
C VAL A 29 -26.60 -6.20 -1.58
N ILE A 30 -25.55 -5.79 -2.28
CA ILE A 30 -24.16 -6.21 -2.01
C ILE A 30 -23.60 -5.31 -0.94
N LEU A 31 -23.11 -5.89 0.14
CA LEU A 31 -22.58 -5.14 1.28
C LEU A 31 -21.07 -4.99 1.15
N GLN A 32 -20.58 -3.76 1.22
CA GLN A 32 -19.14 -3.45 1.04
C GLN A 32 -18.52 -2.82 2.27
N LEU A 33 -17.33 -3.28 2.62
CA LEU A 33 -16.48 -2.73 3.68
C LEU A 33 -15.02 -2.63 3.19
N ASN A 34 -14.26 -1.74 3.84
CA ASN A 34 -12.82 -1.63 3.62
C ASN A 34 -12.10 -2.88 4.12
N PHE A 35 -11.24 -3.46 3.26
CA PHE A 35 -10.65 -4.77 3.48
C PHE A 35 -9.63 -4.80 4.63
N GLU A 36 -8.69 -3.85 4.62
CA GLU A 36 -7.57 -3.81 5.56
C GLU A 36 -7.75 -2.83 6.72
N SER A 37 -8.79 -1.98 6.70
CA SER A 37 -8.99 -0.96 7.74
C SER A 37 -9.10 -1.59 9.14
N GLY A 38 -8.23 -1.15 10.06
CA GLY A 38 -8.12 -1.72 11.40
C GLY A 38 -7.30 -3.01 11.49
N ALA A 39 -6.70 -3.49 10.40
CA ALA A 39 -5.82 -4.65 10.45
C ALA A 39 -4.62 -4.39 11.37
N ALA A 40 -4.23 -5.41 12.11
CA ALA A 40 -3.09 -5.35 13.00
C ALA A 40 -1.92 -6.13 12.40
N VAL A 41 -0.78 -5.48 12.27
CA VAL A 41 0.44 -6.04 11.70
C VAL A 41 1.59 -5.86 12.68
N GLU A 42 2.49 -6.83 12.75
CA GLU A 42 3.68 -6.73 13.55
C GLU A 42 4.81 -6.07 12.73
N GLN A 43 5.36 -4.97 13.25
CA GLN A 43 6.57 -4.33 12.73
C GLN A 43 7.55 -4.09 13.86
N LEU A 44 8.77 -4.64 13.72
CA LEU A 44 9.86 -4.53 14.71
C LEU A 44 9.44 -4.98 16.12
N GLY A 45 8.69 -6.09 16.20
CA GLY A 45 8.22 -6.64 17.48
C GLY A 45 7.08 -5.85 18.15
N LYS A 46 6.47 -4.91 17.44
CA LYS A 46 5.34 -4.12 17.93
C LYS A 46 4.12 -4.28 17.03
N LYS A 47 2.94 -4.45 17.66
CA LYS A 47 1.67 -4.46 16.95
C LYS A 47 1.34 -3.03 16.48
N ARG A 48 1.09 -2.88 15.18
CA ARG A 48 0.66 -1.63 14.54
C ARG A 48 -0.72 -1.85 13.96
N VAL A 49 -1.59 -0.85 14.04
CA VAL A 49 -2.93 -0.88 13.47
C VAL A 49 -2.97 0.08 12.29
N VAL A 50 -3.45 -0.43 11.16
CA VAL A 50 -3.55 0.36 9.93
C VAL A 50 -4.91 1.02 9.79
N GLY A 51 -4.93 2.16 9.12
CA GLY A 51 -6.15 2.79 8.66
C GLY A 51 -6.62 2.21 7.33
N ASP A 52 -7.20 3.09 6.50
CA ASP A 52 -7.75 2.70 5.21
C ASP A 52 -6.71 2.75 4.08
N TYR A 53 -6.95 1.97 3.02
CA TYR A 53 -6.33 2.15 1.70
C TYR A 53 -4.84 1.80 1.62
N TRP A 54 -4.46 0.71 2.28
CA TRP A 54 -3.08 0.23 2.31
C TRP A 54 -2.82 -0.91 1.31
N GLN A 55 -1.86 -0.73 0.41
CA GLN A 55 -1.40 -1.80 -0.48
C GLN A 55 -0.43 -2.76 0.20
N CYS A 56 0.42 -2.24 1.10
CA CYS A 56 1.42 -3.06 1.78
C CYS A 56 0.83 -4.10 2.74
N ILE A 57 -0.47 -4.03 3.03
CA ILE A 57 -1.20 -4.97 3.91
C ILE A 57 -2.09 -5.88 3.06
N PRO A 58 -1.69 -7.12 2.81
CA PRO A 58 -2.49 -8.07 2.03
C PRO A 58 -3.53 -8.82 2.86
N GLU A 59 -3.48 -8.73 4.18
CA GLU A 59 -4.40 -9.39 5.08
C GLU A 59 -5.64 -8.53 5.36
N PRO A 60 -6.84 -9.13 5.47
CA PRO A 60 -8.04 -8.41 5.91
C PRO A 60 -7.98 -8.07 7.40
N SER A 61 -8.71 -7.06 7.82
CA SER A 61 -8.90 -6.79 9.23
C SER A 61 -9.85 -7.80 9.89
N GLU A 62 -9.76 -7.94 11.21
CA GLU A 62 -10.71 -8.75 12.01
C GLU A 62 -12.16 -8.23 11.86
N VAL A 63 -12.31 -6.90 11.74
CA VAL A 63 -13.61 -6.25 11.51
C VAL A 63 -14.19 -6.66 10.15
N PHE A 64 -13.36 -6.66 9.09
CA PHE A 64 -13.80 -7.14 7.79
C PHE A 64 -14.19 -8.62 7.83
N ASP A 65 -13.43 -9.45 8.52
CA ASP A 65 -13.72 -10.88 8.66
C ASP A 65 -15.04 -11.13 9.40
N GLU A 66 -15.32 -10.36 10.43
CA GLU A 66 -16.57 -10.45 11.16
C GLU A 66 -17.76 -9.97 10.31
N PHE A 67 -17.59 -8.84 9.62
CA PHE A 67 -18.57 -8.33 8.67
C PHE A 67 -18.91 -9.36 7.59
N ALA A 68 -17.90 -9.93 6.93
CA ALA A 68 -18.07 -10.92 5.88
C ALA A 68 -18.77 -12.19 6.39
N ARG A 69 -18.40 -12.66 7.59
CA ARG A 69 -19.05 -13.82 8.23
C ARG A 69 -20.52 -13.54 8.55
N THR A 70 -20.81 -12.36 9.09
CA THR A 70 -22.19 -11.94 9.43
C THR A 70 -23.06 -11.85 8.16
N ALA A 71 -22.56 -11.18 7.14
CA ALA A 71 -23.26 -11.06 5.86
C ALA A 71 -23.56 -12.42 5.22
N ARG A 72 -22.57 -13.31 5.17
CA ARG A 72 -22.73 -14.65 4.61
C ARG A 72 -23.74 -15.51 5.39
N ARG A 73 -23.72 -15.46 6.72
CA ARG A 73 -24.72 -16.16 7.57
C ARG A 73 -26.15 -15.68 7.27
N SER A 74 -26.29 -14.42 6.91
CA SER A 74 -27.57 -13.80 6.53
C SER A 74 -27.90 -13.92 5.05
N GLY A 75 -27.12 -14.70 4.28
CA GLY A 75 -27.36 -14.91 2.84
C GLY A 75 -26.99 -13.71 1.96
N ARG A 76 -26.17 -12.77 2.42
CA ARG A 76 -25.81 -11.55 1.70
C ARG A 76 -24.51 -11.72 0.92
N LYS A 77 -24.42 -11.09 -0.24
CA LYS A 77 -23.17 -10.95 -1.01
C LYS A 77 -22.27 -9.89 -0.37
N VAL A 78 -20.97 -10.11 -0.45
CA VAL A 78 -19.98 -9.21 0.12
C VAL A 78 -19.05 -8.69 -0.96
N SER A 79 -18.78 -7.40 -0.88
CA SER A 79 -17.76 -6.69 -1.65
C SER A 79 -16.63 -6.23 -0.73
N ALA A 80 -15.40 -6.35 -1.20
CA ALA A 80 -14.24 -5.78 -0.54
C ALA A 80 -13.82 -4.50 -1.23
N LYS A 81 -13.60 -3.43 -0.47
CA LYS A 81 -12.91 -2.26 -0.97
C LYS A 81 -11.41 -2.44 -0.72
N ILE A 82 -10.63 -2.49 -1.79
CA ILE A 82 -9.17 -2.62 -1.77
C ILE A 82 -8.51 -1.49 -2.57
N GLN A 83 -7.18 -1.38 -2.48
CA GLN A 83 -6.40 -0.49 -3.32
C GLN A 83 -5.57 -1.29 -4.32
N VAL A 84 -5.60 -0.87 -5.57
CA VAL A 84 -4.90 -1.51 -6.69
C VAL A 84 -4.00 -0.50 -7.41
N GLY A 85 -4.58 0.49 -8.06
CA GLY A 85 -3.83 1.48 -8.84
C GLY A 85 -3.28 2.64 -8.01
N CYS A 86 -3.72 2.82 -6.77
CA CYS A 86 -3.16 3.80 -5.85
C CYS A 86 -3.27 3.33 -4.40
N SER A 87 -2.60 4.01 -3.50
CA SER A 87 -2.64 3.70 -2.06
C SER A 87 -2.49 4.97 -1.22
N HIS A 88 -2.73 4.84 0.09
CA HIS A 88 -2.45 5.93 1.01
C HIS A 88 -0.97 6.05 1.37
N GLU A 89 -0.20 4.97 1.28
CA GLU A 89 1.24 5.01 1.56
C GLU A 89 1.96 6.02 0.66
N ILE A 90 1.55 6.10 -0.62
CA ILE A 90 2.11 7.03 -1.60
C ILE A 90 0.95 7.57 -2.44
N ALA A 91 0.15 8.45 -1.85
CA ALA A 91 -1.16 8.86 -2.38
C ALA A 91 -1.13 9.43 -3.81
N THR A 92 -0.02 9.99 -4.25
CA THR A 92 0.12 10.63 -5.57
C THR A 92 0.79 9.77 -6.63
N VAL A 93 1.28 8.58 -6.27
CA VAL A 93 1.97 7.68 -7.20
C VAL A 93 1.06 6.51 -7.56
N PRO A 94 0.59 6.43 -8.81
CA PRO A 94 -0.22 5.29 -9.25
C PRO A 94 0.65 4.06 -9.56
N HIS A 95 0.03 2.89 -9.49
CA HIS A 95 0.58 1.62 -9.97
C HIS A 95 1.91 1.20 -9.33
N VAL A 96 2.03 1.35 -7.99
CA VAL A 96 3.16 0.76 -7.24
C VAL A 96 3.26 -0.73 -7.60
N PRO A 97 4.37 -1.22 -8.19
CA PRO A 97 4.42 -2.52 -8.86
C PRO A 97 4.59 -3.68 -7.86
N VAL A 98 3.55 -3.98 -7.11
CA VAL A 98 3.50 -5.04 -6.07
C VAL A 98 2.41 -6.09 -6.34
N PRO A 99 2.38 -6.73 -7.52
CA PRO A 99 1.32 -7.67 -7.89
C PRO A 99 1.25 -8.90 -6.95
N GLY A 100 2.36 -9.26 -6.28
CA GLY A 100 2.35 -10.32 -5.27
C GLY A 100 1.48 -9.97 -4.05
N LEU A 101 1.50 -8.73 -3.58
CA LEU A 101 0.61 -8.30 -2.49
C LEU A 101 -0.85 -8.29 -2.95
N LEU A 102 -1.09 -7.90 -4.20
CA LEU A 102 -2.44 -7.94 -4.78
C LEU A 102 -2.95 -9.38 -4.90
N TYR A 103 -2.11 -10.32 -5.37
CA TYR A 103 -2.46 -11.75 -5.40
C TYR A 103 -2.91 -12.23 -4.02
N ARG A 104 -2.15 -11.92 -2.97
CA ARG A 104 -2.47 -12.33 -1.58
C ARG A 104 -3.81 -11.75 -1.11
N LYS A 105 -4.13 -10.48 -1.47
CA LYS A 105 -5.45 -9.88 -1.20
C LYS A 105 -6.57 -10.68 -1.89
N PHE A 106 -6.43 -10.94 -3.19
CA PHE A 106 -7.43 -11.72 -3.93
C PHE A 106 -7.57 -13.15 -3.43
N ALA A 107 -6.46 -13.80 -3.07
CA ALA A 107 -6.49 -15.13 -2.46
C ALA A 107 -7.24 -15.13 -1.12
N ALA A 108 -6.99 -14.12 -0.28
CA ALA A 108 -7.71 -13.93 0.99
C ALA A 108 -9.21 -13.65 0.78
N MET A 109 -9.57 -12.89 -0.25
CA MET A 109 -10.95 -12.63 -0.65
C MET A 109 -11.65 -13.91 -1.10
N ARG A 110 -11.04 -14.69 -2.02
CA ARG A 110 -11.57 -15.97 -2.48
C ARG A 110 -11.82 -16.95 -1.33
N LYS A 111 -10.86 -17.11 -0.43
CA LYS A 111 -11.00 -17.97 0.76
C LYS A 111 -12.22 -17.60 1.62
N ARG A 112 -12.63 -16.33 1.56
CA ARG A 112 -13.77 -15.80 2.30
C ARG A 112 -15.08 -15.78 1.49
N GLY A 113 -15.05 -16.22 0.24
CA GLY A 113 -16.19 -16.19 -0.67
C GLY A 113 -16.65 -14.78 -1.01
N ILE A 114 -15.71 -13.84 -1.07
CA ILE A 114 -15.97 -12.47 -1.53
C ILE A 114 -16.12 -12.50 -3.05
N THR A 115 -17.21 -11.94 -3.56
CA THR A 115 -17.59 -12.04 -4.97
C THR A 115 -17.44 -10.71 -5.73
N HIS A 116 -17.26 -9.62 -5.03
CA HIS A 116 -17.17 -8.28 -5.60
C HIS A 116 -16.00 -7.53 -4.99
N ALA A 117 -15.42 -6.61 -5.75
CA ALA A 117 -14.35 -5.74 -5.29
C ALA A 117 -14.47 -4.35 -5.87
N MET A 118 -14.23 -3.35 -5.04
CA MET A 118 -13.94 -1.98 -5.47
C MET A 118 -12.42 -1.79 -5.45
N LEU A 119 -11.81 -1.52 -6.61
CA LEU A 119 -10.36 -1.60 -6.81
C LEU A 119 -9.61 -0.29 -6.53
N GLY A 120 -10.28 0.77 -6.24
CA GLY A 120 -9.67 2.06 -5.95
C GLY A 120 -10.70 3.08 -5.54
N TRP A 121 -10.24 4.22 -5.02
CA TRP A 121 -11.12 5.31 -4.62
C TRP A 121 -10.66 6.67 -5.16
N TYR A 122 -9.35 6.97 -5.15
CA TYR A 122 -8.84 8.27 -5.59
C TYR A 122 -8.29 8.24 -7.02
N PHE A 123 -7.04 7.86 -7.12
CA PHE A 123 -6.22 7.88 -8.33
C PHE A 123 -5.98 6.46 -8.83
N GLY A 124 -5.23 6.31 -9.91
CA GLY A 124 -4.84 4.99 -10.40
C GLY A 124 -5.97 4.24 -11.10
N THR A 125 -7.01 4.95 -11.55
CA THR A 125 -8.07 4.39 -12.40
C THR A 125 -7.67 4.36 -13.89
N THR A 126 -6.47 4.84 -14.21
CA THR A 126 -5.89 4.78 -15.55
C THR A 126 -5.34 3.38 -15.85
N PRO A 127 -5.25 2.98 -17.13
CA PRO A 127 -4.59 1.74 -17.50
C PRO A 127 -3.17 1.65 -16.96
N GLY A 128 -2.79 0.47 -16.45
CA GLY A 128 -1.46 0.22 -15.93
C GLY A 128 -1.33 -1.16 -15.31
N LEU A 129 -0.09 -1.55 -15.02
CA LEU A 129 0.29 -2.89 -14.61
C LEU A 129 -0.58 -3.47 -13.48
N MET A 130 -0.88 -2.68 -12.46
CA MET A 130 -1.64 -3.17 -11.30
C MET A 130 -3.12 -3.39 -11.63
N ASN A 131 -3.72 -2.61 -12.52
CA ASN A 131 -5.08 -2.83 -12.99
C ASN A 131 -5.17 -4.04 -13.92
N GLU A 132 -4.14 -4.26 -14.76
CA GLU A 132 -4.00 -5.48 -15.57
C GLU A 132 -3.88 -6.71 -14.66
N ALA A 133 -3.01 -6.66 -13.64
CA ALA A 133 -2.89 -7.74 -12.66
C ALA A 133 -4.20 -8.01 -11.91
N ALA A 134 -4.96 -6.97 -11.55
CA ALA A 134 -6.26 -7.14 -10.92
C ALA A 134 -7.28 -7.82 -11.84
N GLY A 135 -7.25 -7.50 -13.14
CA GLY A 135 -8.07 -8.17 -14.15
C GLY A 135 -7.78 -9.66 -14.22
N GLU A 136 -6.51 -10.04 -14.34
CA GLU A 136 -6.10 -11.46 -14.37
C GLU A 136 -6.51 -12.20 -13.08
N LEU A 137 -6.33 -11.59 -11.92
CA LEU A 137 -6.67 -12.17 -10.64
C LEU A 137 -8.19 -12.26 -10.38
N ALA A 138 -9.00 -11.43 -11.05
CA ALA A 138 -10.46 -11.39 -10.85
C ALA A 138 -11.18 -12.57 -11.53
N PHE A 139 -10.57 -13.20 -12.54
CA PHE A 139 -11.16 -14.26 -13.36
C PHE A 139 -10.42 -15.61 -13.22
N PRO A 140 -10.36 -16.19 -12.02
CA PRO A 140 -9.76 -17.51 -11.87
C PRO A 140 -10.65 -18.57 -12.53
N GLU A 141 -10.11 -19.37 -13.42
CA GLU A 141 -10.90 -20.34 -14.19
C GLU A 141 -11.47 -21.47 -13.33
N THR A 142 -10.74 -22.03 -12.36
CA THR A 142 -11.26 -23.10 -11.50
C THR A 142 -10.59 -23.17 -10.14
N GLU A 143 -9.33 -23.50 -10.10
CA GLU A 143 -8.51 -23.48 -8.89
C GLU A 143 -7.44 -22.39 -9.07
N PRO A 144 -7.26 -21.48 -8.08
CA PRO A 144 -6.24 -20.46 -8.20
C PRO A 144 -4.85 -21.12 -8.22
N LEU A 145 -4.06 -20.76 -9.23
CA LEU A 145 -2.65 -21.16 -9.28
C LEU A 145 -1.91 -20.66 -8.02
N PRO A 146 -0.85 -21.34 -7.58
CA PRO A 146 0.06 -20.82 -6.58
C PRO A 146 0.59 -19.43 -6.96
N GLU A 147 0.93 -18.60 -5.98
CA GLU A 147 1.37 -17.22 -6.21
C GLU A 147 2.47 -17.12 -7.28
N GLU A 148 3.49 -17.98 -7.19
CA GLU A 148 4.62 -17.95 -8.13
C GLU A 148 4.21 -18.27 -9.57
N GLU A 149 3.33 -19.26 -9.76
CA GLU A 149 2.83 -19.64 -11.08
C GLU A 149 1.92 -18.55 -11.67
N CYS A 150 1.02 -18.00 -10.86
CA CYS A 150 0.12 -16.94 -11.28
C CYS A 150 0.89 -15.69 -11.71
N LEU A 151 1.88 -15.27 -10.92
CA LEU A 151 2.72 -14.12 -11.26
C LEU A 151 3.60 -14.38 -12.48
N LEU A 152 4.08 -15.61 -12.65
CA LEU A 152 4.86 -15.99 -13.82
C LEU A 152 4.01 -15.95 -15.10
N ASP A 153 2.77 -16.42 -15.05
CA ASP A 153 1.86 -16.37 -16.20
C ASP A 153 1.50 -14.91 -16.54
N PHE A 154 1.23 -14.08 -15.55
CA PHE A 154 1.03 -12.66 -15.74
C PHE A 154 2.28 -11.98 -16.33
N ALA A 155 3.47 -12.35 -15.87
CA ALA A 155 4.73 -11.84 -16.42
C ALA A 155 4.96 -12.30 -17.87
N ARG A 156 4.56 -13.52 -18.24
CA ARG A 156 4.65 -14.01 -19.62
C ARG A 156 3.81 -13.20 -20.59
N THR A 157 2.64 -12.77 -20.17
CA THR A 157 1.76 -11.92 -21.01
C THR A 157 2.24 -10.48 -21.10
N THR A 158 2.78 -9.93 -20.00
CA THR A 158 3.17 -8.50 -19.92
C THR A 158 4.63 -8.23 -20.34
N TRP A 159 5.57 -9.13 -19.99
CA TRP A 159 7.02 -8.98 -20.25
C TRP A 159 7.57 -9.96 -21.28
N GLY A 160 6.73 -10.87 -21.77
CA GLY A 160 7.15 -11.93 -22.68
C GLY A 160 7.87 -13.09 -21.97
N LYS A 161 7.88 -14.25 -22.64
CA LYS A 161 8.40 -15.50 -22.05
C LYS A 161 9.87 -15.42 -21.62
N GLU A 162 10.68 -14.64 -22.35
CA GLU A 162 12.12 -14.51 -22.09
C GLU A 162 12.42 -13.74 -20.80
N TYR A 163 11.59 -12.77 -20.45
CA TYR A 163 11.81 -11.86 -19.31
C TYR A 163 10.88 -12.15 -18.14
N ALA A 164 9.97 -13.11 -18.26
CA ALA A 164 8.95 -13.37 -17.27
C ALA A 164 9.51 -13.74 -15.88
N GLU A 165 10.50 -14.62 -15.82
CA GLU A 165 11.14 -15.02 -14.56
C GLU A 165 11.81 -13.83 -13.86
N ARG A 166 12.50 -12.98 -14.63
CA ARG A 166 13.15 -11.78 -14.12
C ARG A 166 12.14 -10.75 -13.59
N ALA A 167 11.05 -10.54 -14.33
CA ALA A 167 9.98 -9.65 -13.89
C ALA A 167 9.34 -10.15 -12.59
N THR A 168 9.06 -11.45 -12.51
CA THR A 168 8.50 -12.09 -11.31
C THR A 168 9.46 -11.97 -10.11
N GLU A 169 10.76 -12.19 -10.31
CA GLU A 169 11.77 -12.00 -9.27
C GLU A 169 11.80 -10.54 -8.79
N GLY A 170 11.78 -9.58 -9.71
CA GLY A 170 11.75 -8.16 -9.36
C GLY A 170 10.50 -7.77 -8.57
N TRP A 171 9.31 -8.24 -8.98
CA TRP A 171 8.06 -8.02 -8.24
C TRP A 171 8.08 -8.64 -6.84
N LYS A 172 8.75 -9.77 -6.68
CA LYS A 172 8.93 -10.38 -5.35
C LYS A 172 9.73 -9.47 -4.44
N PHE A 173 10.86 -8.92 -4.93
CA PHE A 173 11.63 -7.94 -4.16
C PHE A 173 10.80 -6.71 -3.80
N PHE A 174 10.02 -6.16 -4.73
CA PHE A 174 9.15 -5.02 -4.46
C PHE A 174 8.09 -5.35 -3.43
N SER A 175 7.41 -6.48 -3.55
CA SER A 175 6.37 -6.90 -2.61
C SER A 175 6.91 -7.11 -1.20
N ASP A 176 8.06 -7.78 -1.07
CA ASP A 176 8.69 -8.04 0.23
C ASP A 176 9.24 -6.74 0.86
N ALA A 177 9.84 -5.87 0.05
CA ALA A 177 10.33 -4.57 0.49
C ALA A 177 9.20 -3.67 0.97
N TYR A 178 8.12 -3.58 0.20
CA TYR A 178 7.00 -2.66 0.47
C TYR A 178 6.26 -2.97 1.77
N ARG A 179 6.29 -4.20 2.25
CA ARG A 179 5.77 -4.58 3.58
C ARG A 179 6.51 -3.91 4.75
N ASN A 180 7.68 -3.33 4.51
CA ASN A 180 8.40 -2.55 5.51
C ASN A 180 7.99 -1.07 5.53
N TYR A 181 7.01 -0.64 4.73
CA TYR A 181 6.50 0.73 4.82
C TYR A 181 6.01 1.01 6.25
N PRO A 182 6.51 2.08 6.94
CA PRO A 182 6.08 2.38 8.30
C PRO A 182 4.59 2.69 8.33
N LEU A 183 3.84 1.98 9.16
CA LEU A 183 2.38 2.10 9.23
C LEU A 183 1.98 3.35 10.02
N SER A 184 2.07 4.51 9.35
CA SER A 184 1.65 5.81 9.86
C SER A 184 0.68 6.47 8.89
N ASN A 185 -0.54 6.74 9.33
CA ASN A 185 -1.53 7.45 8.52
C ASN A 185 -1.16 8.91 8.27
N MET A 186 -0.34 9.51 9.14
CA MET A 186 0.07 10.91 9.00
C MET A 186 1.13 11.08 7.92
N MET A 187 1.95 10.05 7.65
CA MET A 187 3.07 10.12 6.70
C MET A 187 2.61 10.34 5.25
N GLN A 188 1.37 10.01 4.92
CA GLN A 188 0.77 10.29 3.62
C GLN A 188 0.43 11.78 3.41
N TYR A 189 0.33 12.55 4.47
CA TYR A 189 -0.08 13.96 4.40
C TYR A 189 1.09 14.91 4.49
N PHE A 190 2.10 14.57 5.25
CA PHE A 190 3.31 15.36 5.41
C PHE A 190 4.47 14.48 5.87
N GLY A 191 5.69 14.94 5.68
CA GLY A 191 6.90 14.23 6.06
C GLY A 191 7.70 13.70 4.87
N PRO A 192 8.65 12.80 5.10
CA PRO A 192 9.64 12.40 4.10
C PRO A 192 9.04 11.80 2.83
N VAL A 193 7.89 11.16 2.93
CA VAL A 193 7.22 10.53 1.78
C VAL A 193 6.35 11.54 1.04
N ALA A 194 5.54 12.32 1.77
CA ALA A 194 4.64 13.29 1.15
C ALA A 194 5.37 14.47 0.52
N ASP A 195 6.40 14.98 1.21
CA ASP A 195 7.13 16.17 0.80
C ASP A 195 8.45 15.87 0.06
N GLY A 196 8.99 14.65 0.23
CA GLY A 196 10.20 14.23 -0.47
C GLY A 196 11.37 15.18 -0.26
N VAL A 197 12.01 15.59 -1.35
CA VAL A 197 13.17 16.50 -1.32
C VAL A 197 12.86 17.92 -0.84
N ALA A 198 11.60 18.29 -0.75
CA ALA A 198 11.19 19.59 -0.23
C ALA A 198 11.08 19.62 1.31
N TRP A 199 11.25 18.46 1.98
CA TRP A 199 11.29 18.42 3.44
C TRP A 199 12.47 19.21 3.98
N PRO A 200 12.27 20.10 4.98
CA PRO A 200 13.35 20.93 5.50
C PRO A 200 14.41 20.09 6.24
N LEU A 201 15.67 20.33 5.94
CA LEU A 201 16.84 19.68 6.54
C LEU A 201 17.70 20.69 7.30
N HIS A 202 17.10 21.40 8.25
CA HIS A 202 17.82 22.39 9.05
C HIS A 202 18.65 21.70 10.14
N LEU A 203 19.94 22.06 10.26
CA LEU A 203 20.76 21.54 11.34
C LEU A 203 20.26 22.02 12.70
N TYR A 204 19.95 23.29 12.81
CA TYR A 204 19.33 23.87 14.00
C TYR A 204 17.83 23.90 13.82
N PRO A 205 17.05 23.33 14.77
CA PRO A 205 15.61 23.35 14.72
C PRO A 205 15.07 24.77 14.50
N GLN A 206 14.11 24.89 13.62
CA GLN A 206 13.43 26.15 13.35
C GLN A 206 11.93 25.95 13.52
N ASP A 207 11.29 26.91 14.14
CA ASP A 207 9.83 26.98 14.16
C ASP A 207 9.35 27.49 12.82
N GLY A 208 8.62 26.63 12.12
CA GLY A 208 8.07 26.95 10.83
C GLY A 208 6.80 26.13 10.58
N GLN A 209 5.82 26.77 9.97
CA GLN A 209 4.62 26.07 9.56
C GLN A 209 4.88 25.35 8.23
N LEU A 210 4.59 24.05 8.17
CA LEU A 210 4.55 23.32 6.91
C LEU A 210 3.41 23.86 6.05
N ARG A 211 3.58 23.76 4.72
CA ARG A 211 2.51 24.08 3.78
C ARG A 211 1.25 23.25 4.08
N PRO A 212 0.05 23.78 3.79
CA PRO A 212 -1.17 22.99 3.81
C PRO A 212 -1.04 21.79 2.87
N THR A 213 -1.67 20.69 3.24
CA THR A 213 -1.79 19.50 2.40
C THR A 213 -3.21 19.36 1.90
N TRP A 214 -3.45 18.38 1.03
CA TRP A 214 -4.78 18.13 0.49
C TRP A 214 -5.83 17.73 1.55
N LEU A 215 -5.42 17.32 2.76
CA LEU A 215 -6.31 16.99 3.87
C LEU A 215 -6.15 17.93 5.07
N LEU A 216 -4.98 18.53 5.24
CA LEU A 216 -4.69 19.41 6.37
C LEU A 216 -4.73 20.86 5.87
N ASN A 217 -5.83 21.56 6.13
CA ASN A 217 -6.00 22.97 5.77
C ASN A 217 -5.00 23.85 6.50
N ASP A 218 -4.69 23.50 7.76
CA ASP A 218 -3.65 24.15 8.55
C ASP A 218 -2.39 23.28 8.49
N GLY A 219 -1.30 23.84 7.99
CA GLY A 219 -0.01 23.18 8.01
C GLY A 219 0.42 22.89 9.46
N LYS A 220 1.23 21.85 9.66
CA LYS A 220 1.79 21.55 10.98
C LYS A 220 2.70 22.68 11.44
N VAL A 221 2.62 23.00 12.72
CA VAL A 221 3.26 24.18 13.31
C VAL A 221 4.78 24.06 13.36
N SER A 222 5.31 22.84 13.45
CA SER A 222 6.75 22.61 13.54
C SER A 222 7.26 21.80 12.34
N GLY A 223 7.62 22.50 11.29
CA GLY A 223 8.18 21.90 10.07
C GLY A 223 9.48 21.11 10.28
N ASP A 224 10.18 21.35 11.38
CA ASP A 224 11.38 20.63 11.76
C ASP A 224 11.13 19.44 12.72
N ASN A 225 9.90 19.21 13.11
CA ASN A 225 9.57 18.10 13.99
C ASN A 225 9.08 16.88 13.19
N ILE A 226 10.02 16.12 12.65
CA ILE A 226 9.71 14.94 11.88
C ILE A 226 8.87 13.90 12.67
N CYS A 227 8.92 13.93 14.01
CA CYS A 227 8.17 13.00 14.83
C CYS A 227 6.65 13.17 14.69
N GLU A 228 6.17 14.31 14.24
CA GLU A 228 4.74 14.55 14.03
C GLU A 228 4.13 13.68 12.92
N CYS A 229 4.91 13.26 11.93
CA CYS A 229 4.44 12.35 10.87
C CYS A 229 4.58 10.87 11.22
N LEU A 230 5.26 10.51 12.31
CA LEU A 230 5.61 9.14 12.64
C LEU A 230 4.54 8.40 13.46
N GLU A 231 3.56 9.11 14.01
CA GLU A 231 2.53 8.54 14.92
C GLU A 231 3.15 7.68 16.01
N ASN A 232 2.91 6.37 15.95
CA ASN A 232 3.36 5.39 16.93
C ASN A 232 4.78 4.85 16.68
N HIS A 233 5.53 5.42 15.73
CA HIS A 233 6.91 5.03 15.46
C HIS A 233 7.88 6.01 16.11
N THR A 234 8.97 5.48 16.63
CA THR A 234 10.15 6.29 16.90
C THR A 234 10.87 6.60 15.58
N ILE A 235 11.69 7.65 15.58
CA ILE A 235 12.51 7.97 14.40
C ILE A 235 13.45 6.80 14.03
N ASP A 236 13.94 6.08 15.04
CA ASP A 236 14.84 4.94 14.83
C ASP A 236 14.09 3.77 14.16
N GLU A 237 12.87 3.48 14.61
CA GLU A 237 12.00 2.46 13.99
C GLU A 237 11.66 2.82 12.54
N ALA A 238 11.26 4.05 12.28
CA ALA A 238 10.95 4.52 10.95
C ALA A 238 12.17 4.47 10.02
N ALA A 239 13.35 4.87 10.51
CA ALA A 239 14.58 4.80 9.75
C ALA A 239 15.00 3.35 9.42
N ILE A 240 14.83 2.41 10.36
CA ILE A 240 15.07 0.98 10.10
C ILE A 240 14.11 0.45 9.03
N LEU A 241 12.82 0.78 9.14
CA LEU A 241 11.80 0.31 8.21
C LEU A 241 12.01 0.88 6.80
N PHE A 242 12.25 2.19 6.67
CA PHE A 242 12.56 2.79 5.36
C PHE A 242 13.90 2.32 4.80
N GLY A 243 14.89 2.06 5.64
CA GLY A 243 16.14 1.45 5.19
C GLY A 243 15.89 0.07 4.56
N LYS A 244 15.15 -0.79 5.25
CA LYS A 244 14.76 -2.12 4.71
C LYS A 244 13.93 -2.01 3.42
N LEU A 245 13.01 -1.05 3.36
CA LEU A 245 12.21 -0.78 2.17
C LEU A 245 13.10 -0.35 1.00
N ALA A 246 13.97 0.64 1.19
CA ALA A 246 14.84 1.16 0.14
C ALA A 246 15.83 0.09 -0.36
N ASP A 247 16.50 -0.62 0.54
CA ASP A 247 17.47 -1.65 0.19
C ASP A 247 16.83 -2.83 -0.56
N GLY A 248 15.67 -3.27 -0.08
CA GLY A 248 14.91 -4.35 -0.73
C GLY A 248 14.38 -3.93 -2.11
N TRP A 249 13.86 -2.70 -2.20
CA TRP A 249 13.35 -2.14 -3.45
C TRP A 249 14.43 -1.99 -4.52
N GLU A 250 15.61 -1.50 -4.14
CA GLU A 250 16.76 -1.34 -5.04
C GLU A 250 17.16 -2.66 -5.72
N ARG A 251 17.00 -3.79 -5.05
CA ARG A 251 17.28 -5.11 -5.65
C ARG A 251 16.35 -5.39 -6.83
N GLY A 252 15.05 -5.10 -6.68
CA GLY A 252 14.09 -5.20 -7.77
C GLY A 252 14.36 -4.20 -8.89
N VAL A 253 14.72 -2.95 -8.56
CA VAL A 253 15.06 -1.91 -9.54
C VAL A 253 16.20 -2.37 -10.44
N ARG A 254 17.26 -2.95 -9.89
CA ARG A 254 18.40 -3.46 -10.70
C ARG A 254 17.97 -4.49 -11.72
N ILE A 255 17.04 -5.38 -11.36
CA ILE A 255 16.50 -6.36 -12.30
C ILE A 255 15.76 -5.65 -13.43
N PHE A 256 14.83 -4.74 -13.10
CA PHE A 256 14.03 -4.05 -14.10
C PHE A 256 14.87 -3.16 -15.01
N VAL A 257 15.82 -2.42 -14.46
CA VAL A 257 16.74 -1.58 -15.23
C VAL A 257 17.57 -2.41 -16.21
N SER A 258 17.99 -3.62 -15.81
CA SER A 258 18.76 -4.51 -16.68
C SER A 258 17.97 -5.05 -17.89
N MET A 259 16.65 -4.90 -17.88
CA MET A 259 15.78 -5.25 -19.02
C MET A 259 15.45 -4.07 -19.93
N ARG A 260 15.84 -2.84 -19.57
CA ARG A 260 15.44 -1.59 -20.26
C ARG A 260 15.69 -1.62 -21.75
N ASP A 261 16.88 -2.04 -22.18
CA ASP A 261 17.26 -2.03 -23.59
C ASP A 261 16.40 -2.98 -24.44
N ALA A 262 15.98 -4.10 -23.86
CA ALA A 262 15.08 -5.03 -24.52
C ALA A 262 13.67 -4.46 -24.75
N PHE A 263 13.26 -3.51 -23.92
CA PHE A 263 11.93 -2.90 -23.99
C PHE A 263 11.94 -1.45 -24.49
N ARG A 264 13.04 -1.00 -25.14
CA ARG A 264 13.20 0.38 -25.65
C ARG A 264 12.06 0.85 -26.56
N ASP A 265 11.42 -0.07 -27.26
CA ASP A 265 10.32 0.20 -28.18
C ASP A 265 8.93 -0.06 -27.55
N SER A 266 8.87 -0.36 -26.23
CA SER A 266 7.64 -0.60 -25.46
C SER A 266 7.41 0.52 -24.44
N PRO A 267 6.58 1.54 -24.75
CA PRO A 267 6.35 2.67 -23.84
C PRO A 267 5.81 2.25 -22.47
N ASP A 268 4.97 1.22 -22.41
CA ASP A 268 4.37 0.75 -21.16
C ASP A 268 5.44 0.12 -20.26
N ARG A 269 6.29 -0.74 -20.81
CA ARG A 269 7.37 -1.37 -20.04
C ARG A 269 8.42 -0.36 -19.60
N LEU A 270 8.76 0.61 -20.45
CA LEU A 270 9.65 1.72 -20.07
C LEU A 270 9.04 2.55 -18.92
N ARG A 271 7.72 2.77 -18.94
CA ARG A 271 7.01 3.46 -17.87
C ARG A 271 7.08 2.66 -16.56
N ASP A 272 6.86 1.35 -16.61
CA ASP A 272 6.93 0.49 -15.43
C ASP A 272 8.35 0.47 -14.84
N ILE A 273 9.39 0.40 -15.68
CA ILE A 273 10.79 0.49 -15.23
C ILE A 273 11.07 1.87 -14.62
N GLY A 274 10.66 2.94 -15.29
CA GLY A 274 10.85 4.30 -14.80
C GLY A 274 10.12 4.57 -13.48
N LEU A 275 8.94 4.01 -13.32
CA LEU A 275 8.19 4.09 -12.07
C LEU A 275 8.91 3.36 -10.93
N ALA A 276 9.41 2.16 -11.19
CA ALA A 276 10.17 1.40 -10.19
C ALA A 276 11.42 2.16 -9.74
N GLU A 277 12.16 2.80 -10.65
CA GLU A 277 13.32 3.64 -10.33
C GLU A 277 12.93 4.88 -9.54
N ALA A 278 11.89 5.59 -9.98
CA ALA A 278 11.41 6.80 -9.29
C ALA A 278 11.02 6.49 -7.84
N LEU A 279 10.33 5.37 -7.60
CA LEU A 279 10.00 4.90 -6.27
C LEU A 279 11.24 4.52 -5.47
N GLY A 280 12.25 3.89 -6.08
CA GLY A 280 13.52 3.59 -5.43
C GLY A 280 14.24 4.84 -4.94
N ILE A 281 14.31 5.88 -5.78
CA ILE A 281 14.86 7.19 -5.41
C ILE A 281 14.04 7.80 -4.27
N HIS A 282 12.72 7.73 -4.35
CA HIS A 282 11.82 8.29 -3.35
C HIS A 282 11.99 7.62 -1.98
N PHE A 283 12.03 6.29 -1.91
CA PHE A 283 12.26 5.54 -0.67
C PHE A 283 13.64 5.79 -0.08
N SER A 284 14.67 5.85 -0.93
CA SER A 284 16.04 6.18 -0.50
C SER A 284 16.12 7.61 0.05
N THR A 285 15.41 8.55 -0.57
CA THR A 285 15.30 9.94 -0.08
C THR A 285 14.64 9.98 1.29
N ALA A 286 13.52 9.27 1.48
CA ALA A 286 12.83 9.20 2.76
C ALA A 286 13.73 8.60 3.87
N ALA A 287 14.45 7.53 3.55
CA ALA A 287 15.43 6.92 4.46
C ALA A 287 16.57 7.90 4.81
N GLY A 288 17.08 8.63 3.81
CA GLY A 288 18.12 9.66 4.00
C GLY A 288 17.66 10.81 4.90
N ILE A 289 16.43 11.31 4.71
CA ILE A 289 15.83 12.35 5.55
C ILE A 289 15.73 11.87 7.01
N LEU A 290 15.21 10.68 7.25
CA LEU A 290 15.12 10.11 8.59
C LEU A 290 16.49 9.93 9.22
N ARG A 291 17.49 9.50 8.44
CA ARG A 291 18.88 9.39 8.90
C ARG A 291 19.48 10.75 9.29
N PHE A 292 19.19 11.80 8.53
CA PHE A 292 19.61 13.17 8.89
C PHE A 292 19.05 13.55 10.26
N TYR A 293 17.78 13.34 10.52
CA TYR A 293 17.15 13.68 11.81
C TYR A 293 17.63 12.82 12.97
N GLN A 294 17.99 11.56 12.75
CA GLN A 294 18.65 10.71 13.74
C GLN A 294 20.01 11.32 14.14
N LEU A 295 20.83 11.69 13.14
CA LEU A 295 22.15 12.29 13.37
C LEU A 295 22.04 13.66 14.05
N ARG A 296 21.07 14.48 13.63
CA ARG A 296 20.78 15.76 14.30
C ARG A 296 20.45 15.57 15.78
N ARG A 297 19.59 14.62 16.13
CA ARG A 297 19.27 14.28 17.53
C ARG A 297 20.50 13.82 18.31
N GLN A 298 21.35 13.03 17.68
CA GLN A 298 22.59 12.58 18.30
C GLN A 298 23.53 13.76 18.53
N PHE A 299 23.71 14.62 17.55
CA PHE A 299 24.56 15.82 17.65
C PHE A 299 24.16 16.69 18.83
N PHE A 300 22.87 16.98 19.03
CA PHE A 300 22.40 17.79 20.16
C PHE A 300 22.38 17.09 21.52
N ARG A 301 22.65 15.78 21.56
CA ARG A 301 22.77 15.02 22.82
C ARG A 301 24.20 14.88 23.30
N THR A 302 25.16 14.90 22.38
CA THR A 302 26.58 14.58 22.64
C THR A 302 27.50 15.81 22.51
N GLY A 303 27.04 16.87 21.90
CA GLY A 303 27.77 18.13 21.70
C GLY A 303 27.38 19.20 22.66
#